data_fdc66acb667e95311120746f08d5999d
#
_entry.id   fdc66acb667e95311120746f08d5999d
#
_cell.length_a   1.000
_cell.length_b   1.000
_cell.length_c   1.000
_cell.angle_alpha   90.00
_cell.angle_beta   90.00
_cell.angle_gamma   90.00
#
_symmetry.space_group_name_H-M   'P 1'
#
loop_
_entity.id
_entity.type
_entity.pdbx_description
1 polymer ?
#
loop_
_entity_poly.entity_id
_entity_poly.type
_entity_poly.pdbx_seq_one_letter_code
_entity_poly.pdbx_strand_id
1 'polypeptide(L)'
;MKYIAYYRTSTSKQQLGIVAQRNAVTNFINTDKSNILIAEYEEKESGKNNNRKALVKAINNCKKDNATLVISKLDRLSRNIAFIFQLKDSGVNFLALDVPNFNTLTLGIFASLAQSERELISQRTKDALKAKKMQGVVLALPMHISRQNK
;
A
#
# COMPACT_ATOMS: atom_id res chain seq x y z
N MET A 1 -18.72 16.29 0.43
CA MET A 1 -17.26 16.10 0.35
C MET A 1 -16.88 15.44 -0.96
N LYS A 2 -15.65 15.71 -1.52
CA LYS A 2 -15.18 15.06 -2.76
C LYS A 2 -14.37 13.83 -2.44
N TYR A 3 -14.61 12.74 -3.16
CA TYR A 3 -13.92 11.47 -3.02
C TYR A 3 -13.39 10.96 -4.34
N ILE A 4 -12.24 10.28 -4.28
CA ILE A 4 -11.66 9.53 -5.39
C ILE A 4 -11.46 8.10 -4.90
N ALA A 5 -12.00 7.13 -5.64
CA ALA A 5 -11.91 5.72 -5.25
C ALA A 5 -10.68 5.05 -5.86
N TYR A 6 -10.03 4.20 -5.08
CA TYR A 6 -8.97 3.32 -5.54
C TYR A 6 -9.32 1.87 -5.24
N TYR A 7 -9.27 1.05 -6.28
CA TYR A 7 -9.55 -0.38 -6.24
C TYR A 7 -8.32 -1.19 -6.63
N ARG A 8 -8.17 -2.35 -6.03
CA ARG A 8 -7.06 -3.25 -6.34
C ARG A 8 -7.54 -4.67 -6.53
N THR A 9 -7.05 -5.32 -7.61
CA THR A 9 -7.24 -6.77 -7.83
C THR A 9 -5.91 -7.49 -7.92
N SER A 10 -5.84 -8.69 -7.36
CA SER A 10 -4.82 -9.67 -7.68
C SER A 10 -5.26 -10.43 -8.94
N THR A 11 -4.31 -10.70 -9.85
CA THR A 11 -4.48 -11.38 -11.16
C THR A 11 -5.75 -12.21 -11.41
N SER A 12 -6.37 -11.95 -12.56
CA SER A 12 -7.27 -12.73 -13.45
C SER A 12 -8.51 -13.47 -12.92
N LYS A 13 -8.69 -13.80 -11.66
CA LYS A 13 -9.87 -14.54 -11.15
C LYS A 13 -10.86 -13.71 -10.30
N GLN A 14 -10.68 -12.41 -10.15
CA GLN A 14 -11.44 -11.63 -9.16
C GLN A 14 -12.19 -10.41 -9.73
N GLN A 15 -12.89 -10.57 -10.85
CA GLN A 15 -13.89 -9.57 -11.26
C GLN A 15 -14.95 -9.36 -10.16
N LEU A 16 -15.34 -10.42 -9.45
CA LEU A 16 -16.22 -10.34 -8.29
C LEU A 16 -15.66 -9.45 -7.17
N GLY A 17 -14.34 -9.45 -6.98
CA GLY A 17 -13.69 -8.61 -5.98
C GLY A 17 -13.77 -7.11 -6.27
N ILE A 18 -13.69 -6.68 -7.53
CA ILE A 18 -13.85 -5.27 -7.93
C ILE A 18 -15.31 -4.83 -7.75
N VAL A 19 -16.26 -5.64 -8.19
CA VAL A 19 -17.70 -5.32 -8.03
C VAL A 19 -18.04 -5.11 -6.55
N ALA A 20 -17.56 -5.99 -5.67
CA ALA A 20 -17.75 -5.83 -4.23
C ALA A 20 -17.11 -4.55 -3.68
N GLN A 21 -15.91 -4.19 -4.16
CA GLN A 21 -15.25 -2.95 -3.78
C GLN A 21 -16.02 -1.71 -4.25
N ARG A 22 -16.48 -1.69 -5.50
CA ARG A 22 -17.31 -0.60 -6.03
C ARG A 22 -18.61 -0.44 -5.25
N ASN A 23 -19.30 -1.54 -4.97
CA ASN A 23 -20.52 -1.52 -4.18
C ASN A 23 -20.29 -0.93 -2.78
N ALA A 24 -19.20 -1.32 -2.11
CA ALA A 24 -18.87 -0.76 -0.81
C ALA A 24 -18.63 0.76 -0.86
N VAL A 25 -17.91 1.25 -1.87
CA VAL A 25 -17.69 2.69 -2.07
C VAL A 25 -18.99 3.40 -2.43
N THR A 26 -19.79 2.86 -3.33
CA THR A 26 -21.08 3.44 -3.70
C THR A 26 -22.01 3.56 -2.49
N ASN A 27 -22.10 2.50 -1.67
CA ASN A 27 -22.89 2.53 -0.44
C ASN A 27 -22.38 3.62 0.51
N PHE A 28 -21.06 3.73 0.69
CA PHE A 28 -20.47 4.78 1.52
C PHE A 28 -20.78 6.19 0.97
N ILE A 29 -20.63 6.42 -0.32
CA ILE A 29 -20.94 7.73 -0.93
C ILE A 29 -22.41 8.08 -0.72
N ASN A 30 -23.32 7.13 -0.86
CA ASN A 30 -24.75 7.33 -0.71
C ASN A 30 -25.22 7.53 0.74
N THR A 31 -24.35 7.38 1.74
CA THR A 31 -24.71 7.66 3.15
C THR A 31 -24.98 9.14 3.42
N ASP A 32 -24.41 10.03 2.60
CA ASP A 32 -24.58 11.47 2.70
C ASP A 32 -24.68 12.09 1.30
N LYS A 33 -25.77 12.83 1.05
CA LYS A 33 -26.02 13.52 -0.22
C LYS A 33 -24.95 14.56 -0.58
N SER A 34 -24.19 15.03 0.38
CA SER A 34 -23.06 15.96 0.16
C SER A 34 -21.79 15.27 -0.36
N ASN A 35 -21.73 13.95 -0.33
CA ASN A 35 -20.62 13.17 -0.84
C ASN A 35 -20.69 13.02 -2.35
N ILE A 36 -19.56 13.28 -3.02
CA ILE A 36 -19.45 13.22 -4.47
C ILE A 36 -18.25 12.36 -4.83
N LEU A 37 -18.45 11.27 -5.55
CA LEU A 37 -17.39 10.48 -6.16
C LEU A 37 -17.00 11.11 -7.50
N ILE A 38 -15.79 11.69 -7.59
CA ILE A 38 -15.36 12.44 -8.77
C ILE A 38 -14.52 11.62 -9.73
N ALA A 39 -13.87 10.54 -9.26
CA ALA A 39 -13.09 9.63 -10.11
C ALA A 39 -12.89 8.27 -9.44
N GLU A 40 -12.60 7.26 -10.26
CA GLU A 40 -12.26 5.90 -9.84
C GLU A 40 -11.00 5.43 -10.53
N TYR A 41 -10.13 4.72 -9.80
CA TYR A 41 -8.90 4.14 -10.31
C TYR A 41 -8.80 2.66 -9.96
N GLU A 42 -8.46 1.85 -10.96
CA GLU A 42 -8.23 0.41 -10.78
C GLU A 42 -6.75 0.06 -10.97
N GLU A 43 -6.19 -0.73 -10.06
CA GLU A 43 -4.86 -1.32 -10.16
C GLU A 43 -4.97 -2.84 -10.30
N LYS A 44 -4.42 -3.38 -11.38
CA LYS A 44 -4.26 -4.83 -11.55
C LYS A 44 -2.87 -5.22 -11.06
N GLU A 45 -2.82 -6.00 -9.98
CA GLU A 45 -1.56 -6.50 -9.44
C GLU A 45 -1.00 -7.58 -10.37
N SER A 46 0.12 -7.33 -11.04
CA SER A 46 0.92 -8.36 -11.67
C SER A 46 2.06 -8.73 -10.71
N GLY A 47 2.20 -10.01 -10.36
CA GLY A 47 3.05 -10.51 -9.26
C GLY A 47 4.54 -10.16 -9.32
N LYS A 48 5.00 -9.42 -10.33
CA LYS A 48 6.38 -8.94 -10.49
C LYS A 48 6.53 -7.42 -10.48
N ASN A 49 5.45 -6.65 -10.54
CA ASN A 49 5.54 -5.20 -10.74
C ASN A 49 4.82 -4.44 -9.64
N ASN A 50 5.58 -3.95 -8.66
CA ASN A 50 5.08 -3.09 -7.56
C ASN A 50 4.83 -1.63 -8.01
N ASN A 51 4.82 -1.36 -9.31
CA ASN A 51 4.65 -0.01 -9.85
C ASN A 51 3.16 0.34 -9.90
N ARG A 52 2.65 0.95 -8.84
CA ARG A 52 1.24 1.32 -8.64
C ARG A 52 0.88 2.61 -9.37
N LYS A 53 0.90 2.56 -10.70
CA LYS A 53 0.63 3.74 -11.54
C LYS A 53 -0.76 4.33 -11.31
N ALA A 54 -1.76 3.48 -11.10
CA ALA A 54 -3.13 3.94 -10.84
C ALA A 54 -3.25 4.63 -9.48
N LEU A 55 -2.57 4.13 -8.44
CA LEU A 55 -2.52 4.79 -7.13
C LEU A 55 -1.85 6.16 -7.22
N VAL A 56 -0.71 6.27 -7.90
CA VAL A 56 -0.01 7.55 -8.06
C VAL A 56 -0.92 8.57 -8.77
N LYS A 57 -1.64 8.16 -9.81
CA LYS A 57 -2.63 9.01 -10.49
C LYS A 57 -3.76 9.43 -9.55
N ALA A 58 -4.31 8.49 -8.77
CA ALA A 58 -5.37 8.79 -7.81
C ALA A 58 -4.91 9.81 -6.76
N ILE A 59 -3.72 9.65 -6.18
CA ILE A 59 -3.12 10.58 -5.22
C ILE A 59 -2.94 11.97 -5.84
N ASN A 60 -2.40 12.06 -7.06
CA ASN A 60 -2.20 13.34 -7.73
C ASN A 60 -3.53 14.06 -7.99
N ASN A 61 -4.57 13.34 -8.38
CA ASN A 61 -5.90 13.92 -8.57
C ASN A 61 -6.54 14.31 -7.24
N CYS A 62 -6.33 13.55 -6.16
CA CYS A 62 -6.78 13.97 -4.82
C CYS A 62 -6.18 15.31 -4.42
N LYS A 63 -4.89 15.52 -4.67
CA LYS A 63 -4.22 16.80 -4.40
C LYS A 63 -4.80 17.94 -5.23
N LYS A 64 -5.00 17.69 -6.52
CA LYS A 64 -5.52 18.71 -7.46
C LYS A 64 -6.94 19.15 -7.09
N ASP A 65 -7.80 18.21 -6.74
CA ASP A 65 -9.22 18.46 -6.55
C ASP A 65 -9.62 18.64 -5.07
N ASN A 66 -8.62 18.63 -4.17
CA ASN A 66 -8.80 18.64 -2.72
C ASN A 66 -9.80 17.56 -2.26
N ALA A 67 -9.60 16.34 -2.76
CA ALA A 67 -10.46 15.21 -2.53
C ALA A 67 -9.82 14.19 -1.55
N THR A 68 -10.66 13.42 -0.88
CA THR A 68 -10.25 12.31 -0.03
C THR A 68 -10.16 11.02 -0.84
N LEU A 69 -9.04 10.30 -0.73
CA LEU A 69 -8.88 8.98 -1.33
C LEU A 69 -9.68 7.95 -0.54
N VAL A 70 -10.64 7.26 -1.17
CA VAL A 70 -11.39 6.18 -0.53
C VAL A 70 -10.94 4.82 -1.05
N ILE A 71 -10.67 3.91 -0.13
CA ILE A 71 -10.21 2.54 -0.38
C ILE A 71 -11.19 1.60 0.28
N SER A 72 -11.79 0.67 -0.49
CA SER A 72 -12.79 -0.24 0.05
C SER A 72 -12.19 -1.34 0.92
N LYS A 73 -11.01 -1.83 0.54
CA LYS A 73 -10.27 -2.86 1.27
C LYS A 73 -8.80 -2.52 1.37
N LEU A 74 -8.34 -2.45 2.59
CA LEU A 74 -6.95 -2.22 2.91
C LEU A 74 -6.20 -3.56 3.07
N ASP A 75 -6.42 -4.48 2.15
CA ASP A 75 -5.95 -5.85 2.20
C ASP A 75 -4.53 -5.97 2.77
N ARG A 76 -4.45 -6.53 3.98
CA ARG A 76 -3.22 -6.95 4.64
C ARG A 76 -2.21 -5.81 4.78
N LEU A 77 -2.59 -4.79 5.53
CA LEU A 77 -1.75 -3.65 5.88
C LEU A 77 -0.32 -4.06 6.27
N SER A 78 -0.19 -5.12 7.06
CA SER A 78 1.09 -5.67 7.51
C SER A 78 1.98 -6.18 6.37
N ARG A 79 1.40 -6.56 5.23
CA ARG A 79 2.17 -7.06 4.06
C ARG A 79 2.55 -5.97 3.06
N ASN A 80 2.00 -4.77 3.19
CA ASN A 80 2.22 -3.71 2.21
C ASN A 80 2.67 -2.39 2.82
N ILE A 81 3.72 -2.48 3.61
CA ILE A 81 4.34 -1.35 4.30
C ILE A 81 4.69 -0.21 3.31
N ALA A 82 5.17 -0.54 2.11
CA ALA A 82 5.47 0.47 1.09
C ALA A 82 4.25 1.30 0.68
N PHE A 83 3.07 0.69 0.63
CA PHE A 83 1.82 1.40 0.34
C PHE A 83 1.43 2.36 1.47
N ILE A 84 1.61 1.93 2.72
CA ILE A 84 1.34 2.77 3.89
C ILE A 84 2.23 4.02 3.88
N PHE A 85 3.54 3.83 3.62
CA PHE A 85 4.46 4.96 3.52
C PHE A 85 4.10 5.88 2.34
N GLN A 86 3.78 5.33 1.18
CA GLN A 86 3.40 6.12 0.02
C GLN A 86 2.15 6.97 0.28
N LEU A 87 1.14 6.44 0.98
CA LEU A 87 -0.04 7.21 1.40
C LEU A 87 0.33 8.29 2.42
N LYS A 88 1.10 7.93 3.46
CA LYS A 88 1.56 8.87 4.48
C LYS A 88 2.33 10.04 3.85
N ASP A 89 3.33 9.73 3.02
CA ASP A 89 4.21 10.72 2.42
C ASP A 89 3.48 11.58 1.37
N SER A 90 2.37 11.07 0.85
CA SER A 90 1.54 11.83 -0.09
C SER A 90 0.88 13.07 0.53
N GLY A 91 0.61 13.06 1.84
CA GLY A 91 -0.14 14.11 2.53
C GLY A 91 -1.62 14.20 2.15
N VAL A 92 -2.15 13.24 1.37
CA VAL A 92 -3.56 13.20 0.95
C VAL A 92 -4.41 12.58 2.06
N ASN A 93 -5.57 13.17 2.33
CA ASN A 93 -6.57 12.55 3.19
C ASN A 93 -7.05 11.25 2.57
N PHE A 94 -7.16 10.20 3.39
CA PHE A 94 -7.69 8.94 2.89
C PHE A 94 -8.58 8.26 3.94
N LEU A 95 -9.44 7.37 3.46
CA LEU A 95 -10.39 6.58 4.23
C LEU A 95 -10.38 5.13 3.74
N ALA A 96 -10.27 4.17 4.65
CA ALA A 96 -10.46 2.75 4.36
C ALA A 96 -11.78 2.27 4.94
N LEU A 97 -12.63 1.63 4.11
CA LEU A 97 -14.00 1.27 4.50
C LEU A 97 -14.06 -0.04 5.29
N ASP A 98 -13.07 -0.92 5.13
CA ASP A 98 -13.01 -2.22 5.79
C ASP A 98 -12.36 -2.17 7.19
N VAL A 99 -11.74 -1.07 7.54
CA VAL A 99 -11.11 -0.88 8.85
C VAL A 99 -11.74 0.33 9.54
N PRO A 100 -12.58 0.14 10.56
CA PRO A 100 -13.20 1.24 11.29
C PRO A 100 -12.15 2.22 11.82
N ASN A 101 -12.40 3.51 11.65
CA ASN A 101 -11.53 4.60 12.10
C ASN A 101 -10.12 4.63 11.47
N PHE A 102 -9.89 3.87 10.38
CA PHE A 102 -8.63 3.94 9.66
C PHE A 102 -8.59 5.17 8.75
N ASN A 103 -7.90 6.17 9.20
CA ASN A 103 -7.76 7.47 8.55
C ASN A 103 -6.29 7.91 8.52
N THR A 104 -6.02 9.13 8.09
CA THR A 104 -4.65 9.69 8.00
C THR A 104 -3.91 9.65 9.33
N LEU A 105 -4.59 9.82 10.47
CA LEU A 105 -3.96 9.77 11.80
C LEU A 105 -3.55 8.35 12.16
N THR A 106 -4.45 7.38 12.03
CA THR A 106 -4.16 5.97 12.31
C THR A 106 -3.11 5.42 11.35
N LEU A 107 -3.08 5.89 10.09
CA LEU A 107 -2.02 5.59 9.14
C LEU A 107 -0.63 5.96 9.69
N GLY A 108 -0.49 7.14 10.27
CA GLY A 108 0.77 7.58 10.87
C GLY A 108 1.27 6.62 11.96
N ILE A 109 0.36 6.13 12.80
CA ILE A 109 0.67 5.15 13.85
C ILE A 109 1.13 3.82 13.23
N PHE A 110 0.38 3.28 12.26
CA PHE A 110 0.75 2.04 11.58
C PHE A 110 2.06 2.14 10.81
N ALA A 111 2.31 3.28 10.15
CA ALA A 111 3.57 3.52 9.47
C ALA A 111 4.75 3.52 10.44
N SER A 112 4.61 4.14 11.61
CA SER A 112 5.64 4.17 12.65
C SER A 112 5.90 2.77 13.23
N LEU A 113 4.84 1.98 13.46
CA LEU A 113 4.96 0.60 13.92
C LEU A 113 5.69 -0.27 12.91
N ALA A 114 5.31 -0.16 11.64
CA ALA A 114 5.93 -0.89 10.54
C ALA A 114 7.40 -0.52 10.34
N GLN A 115 7.78 0.72 10.57
CA GLN A 115 9.17 1.16 10.56
C GLN A 115 9.96 0.52 11.69
N SER A 116 9.42 0.56 12.92
CA SER A 116 10.04 -0.05 14.10
C SER A 116 10.25 -1.56 13.91
N GLU A 117 9.27 -2.28 13.38
CA GLU A 117 9.41 -3.71 13.08
C GLU A 117 10.55 -4.00 12.07
N ARG A 118 10.67 -3.18 11.02
CA ARG A 118 11.76 -3.30 10.05
C ARG A 118 13.13 -3.10 10.69
N GLU A 119 13.27 -2.09 11.54
CA GLU A 119 14.50 -1.80 12.25
C GLU A 119 14.89 -2.94 13.18
N LEU A 120 13.94 -3.50 13.92
CA LEU A 120 14.16 -4.67 14.77
C LEU A 120 14.59 -5.90 13.98
N ILE A 121 13.94 -6.19 12.84
CA ILE A 121 14.32 -7.31 11.96
C ILE A 121 15.74 -7.09 11.41
N SER A 122 16.05 -5.88 10.96
CA SER A 122 17.37 -5.51 10.45
C SER A 122 18.44 -5.69 11.53
N GLN A 123 18.18 -5.22 12.75
CA GLN A 123 19.10 -5.38 13.88
C GLN A 123 19.35 -6.85 14.21
N ARG A 124 18.28 -7.64 14.35
CA ARG A 124 18.38 -9.10 14.61
C ARG A 124 19.20 -9.82 13.53
N THR A 125 19.00 -9.43 12.26
CA THR A 125 19.75 -10.01 11.15
C THR A 125 21.25 -9.65 11.24
N LYS A 126 21.58 -8.38 11.54
CA LYS A 126 22.95 -7.94 11.75
C LYS A 126 23.63 -8.68 12.90
N ASP A 127 22.92 -8.84 14.02
CA ASP A 127 23.44 -9.53 15.20
C ASP A 127 23.68 -11.03 14.91
N ALA A 128 22.73 -11.69 14.22
CA ALA A 128 22.88 -13.08 13.80
C ALA A 128 24.07 -13.25 12.82
N LEU A 129 24.26 -12.33 11.88
CA LEU A 129 25.40 -12.36 10.96
C LEU A 129 26.73 -12.12 11.68
N LYS A 130 26.74 -11.21 12.66
CA LYS A 130 27.92 -10.94 13.49
C LYS A 130 28.29 -12.19 14.31
N ALA A 131 27.33 -12.86 14.93
CA ALA A 131 27.54 -14.09 15.67
C ALA A 131 28.10 -15.21 14.77
N LYS A 132 27.57 -15.40 13.57
CA LYS A 132 28.09 -16.38 12.58
C LYS A 132 29.52 -16.06 12.15
N LYS A 133 29.87 -14.79 11.93
CA LYS A 133 31.24 -14.38 11.63
C LYS A 133 32.21 -14.73 12.76
N MET A 134 31.82 -14.50 14.00
CA MET A 134 32.65 -14.87 15.17
C MET A 134 32.84 -16.39 15.30
N GLN A 135 31.92 -17.21 14.80
CA GLN A 135 32.02 -18.67 14.73
C GLN A 135 32.86 -19.16 13.52
N GLY A 136 33.49 -18.26 12.76
CA GLY A 136 34.32 -18.61 11.62
C GLY A 136 33.55 -19.02 10.35
N VAL A 137 32.22 -18.80 10.30
CA VAL A 137 31.43 -19.07 9.11
C VAL A 137 31.69 -17.99 8.05
N VAL A 138 32.26 -18.38 6.92
CA VAL A 138 32.41 -17.50 5.76
C VAL A 138 31.04 -17.28 5.13
N LEU A 139 30.52 -16.08 5.23
CA LEU A 139 29.25 -15.72 4.58
C LEU A 139 29.54 -15.53 3.08
N ALA A 140 28.97 -16.41 2.25
CA ALA A 140 29.05 -16.26 0.80
C ALA A 140 28.37 -14.94 0.41
N LEU A 141 29.12 -14.06 -0.26
CA LEU A 141 28.53 -12.90 -0.93
C LEU A 141 27.57 -13.41 -2.01
N PRO A 142 26.40 -12.78 -2.22
CA PRO A 142 25.57 -13.12 -3.35
C PRO A 142 26.41 -12.93 -4.61
N MET A 143 26.59 -14.00 -5.39
CA MET A 143 27.24 -13.92 -6.68
C MET A 143 26.47 -12.93 -7.56
N HIS A 144 27.07 -11.82 -7.83
CA HIS A 144 26.67 -10.96 -8.93
C HIS A 144 26.85 -11.78 -10.22
N ILE A 145 25.77 -12.29 -10.76
CA ILE A 145 25.77 -12.87 -12.10
C ILE A 145 26.02 -11.71 -13.05
N SER A 146 27.29 -11.46 -13.37
CA SER A 146 27.64 -10.62 -14.50
C SER A 146 27.16 -11.32 -15.77
N ARG A 147 26.06 -10.85 -16.33
CA ARG A 147 25.68 -11.19 -17.72
C ARG A 147 26.77 -10.64 -18.61
N GLN A 148 27.69 -11.50 -19.02
CA GLN A 148 28.52 -11.23 -20.18
C GLN A 148 27.62 -11.31 -21.42
N ASN A 149 27.49 -10.18 -22.09
CA ASN A 149 26.96 -10.10 -23.45
C ASN A 149 27.88 -10.88 -24.40
N LYS A 150 27.29 -11.76 -25.16
CA LYS A 150 27.76 -12.16 -26.49
C LYS A 150 26.63 -11.93 -27.46
#